data_2e92231bbe1191b58c9899b322fcff44
#
_entry.id   2e92231bbe1191b58c9899b322fcff44
#
_cell.length_a   1.000
_cell.length_b   1.000
_cell.length_c   1.000
_cell.angle_alpha   90.00
_cell.angle_beta   90.00
_cell.angle_gamma   90.00
#
_symmetry.space_group_name_H-M   'P 1'
#
loop_
_entity.id
_entity.type
_entity.pdbx_description
1 polymer ?
#
loop_
_entity_poly.entity_id
_entity_poly.type
_entity_poly.pdbx_seq_one_letter_code
_entity_poly.pdbx_strand_id
1 'polypeptide(L)'
;MYKRQTHAGWQDRDPAAPVTHISYFEADAFASWAGQRLPTEFEWEAIARGQEGQAPAHDPHEGNQLDEAAPPLPHGSSGLFGDCWQFTRSAYLPYPRFQPAEGAVGEYNGKFMSGQFVLRGASCATARGHSRASYRNFFYPHQRWQFTGLRLAKDI
;
A
#
# COMPACT_ATOMS: atom_id res chain seq x y z
N MET A 1 12.81 -13.61 -22.32
CA MET A 1 11.74 -13.57 -21.32
C MET A 1 12.40 -13.31 -19.98
N TYR A 2 11.95 -12.30 -19.23
CA TYR A 2 12.54 -11.98 -17.92
C TYR A 2 11.99 -12.93 -16.86
N LYS A 3 12.88 -13.40 -15.98
CA LYS A 3 12.54 -14.30 -14.88
C LYS A 3 12.77 -13.60 -13.54
N ARG A 4 12.01 -14.02 -12.53
CA ARG A 4 12.24 -13.66 -11.13
C ARG A 4 12.49 -14.92 -10.30
N GLN A 5 13.31 -14.80 -9.28
CA GLN A 5 13.49 -15.86 -8.29
C GLN A 5 12.47 -15.68 -7.17
N THR A 6 11.80 -16.78 -6.82
CA THR A 6 10.83 -16.86 -5.73
C THR A 6 11.17 -18.04 -4.83
N HIS A 7 10.47 -18.23 -3.73
CA HIS A 7 10.59 -19.44 -2.91
C HIS A 7 10.25 -20.73 -3.66
N ALA A 8 9.44 -20.63 -4.72
CA ALA A 8 9.15 -21.74 -5.64
C ALA A 8 10.14 -21.87 -6.80
N GLY A 9 11.31 -21.22 -6.73
CA GLY A 9 12.35 -21.23 -7.76
C GLY A 9 12.18 -20.12 -8.80
N TRP A 10 12.79 -20.31 -9.96
CA TRP A 10 12.75 -19.37 -11.06
C TRP A 10 11.41 -19.45 -11.81
N GLN A 11 10.69 -18.35 -11.82
CA GLN A 11 9.42 -18.21 -12.52
C GLN A 11 9.50 -17.13 -13.59
N ASP A 12 8.71 -17.29 -14.64
CA ASP A 12 8.55 -16.25 -15.65
C ASP A 12 7.85 -15.03 -15.02
N ARG A 13 8.35 -13.85 -15.37
CA ARG A 13 7.76 -12.60 -14.91
C ARG A 13 6.51 -12.30 -15.74
N ASP A 14 5.38 -12.20 -15.09
CA ASP A 14 4.17 -11.66 -15.70
C ASP A 14 4.27 -10.12 -15.75
N PRO A 15 4.31 -9.51 -16.95
CA PRO A 15 4.40 -8.06 -17.07
C PRO A 15 3.13 -7.33 -16.65
N ALA A 16 2.00 -8.02 -16.55
CA ALA A 16 0.73 -7.45 -16.12
C ALA A 16 0.53 -7.50 -14.59
N ALA A 17 1.36 -8.29 -13.88
CA ALA A 17 1.29 -8.34 -12.42
C ALA A 17 1.80 -7.04 -11.80
N PRO A 18 1.22 -6.59 -10.67
CA PRO A 18 1.73 -5.43 -9.94
C PRO A 18 3.21 -5.57 -9.58
N VAL A 19 3.95 -4.48 -9.66
CA VAL A 19 5.31 -4.44 -9.13
C VAL A 19 5.25 -4.57 -7.61
N THR A 20 6.16 -5.36 -7.05
CA THR A 20 6.28 -5.56 -5.60
C THR A 20 7.72 -5.52 -5.14
N HIS A 21 7.93 -5.45 -3.83
CA HIS A 21 9.26 -5.39 -3.21
C HIS A 21 10.07 -4.20 -3.67
N ILE A 22 9.41 -3.06 -3.85
CA ILE A 22 10.05 -1.78 -4.15
C ILE A 22 10.14 -0.92 -2.89
N SER A 23 11.14 -0.06 -2.84
CA SER A 23 11.29 0.98 -1.81
C SER A 23 10.46 2.21 -2.15
N TYR A 24 10.28 3.10 -1.17
CA TYR A 24 9.67 4.40 -1.43
C TYR A 24 10.47 5.20 -2.47
N PHE A 25 11.79 5.15 -2.41
CA PHE A 25 12.65 5.87 -3.36
C PHE A 25 12.45 5.39 -4.80
N GLU A 26 12.30 4.08 -5.00
CA GLU A 26 12.01 3.53 -6.33
C GLU A 26 10.61 3.91 -6.81
N ALA A 27 9.62 3.90 -5.91
CA ALA A 27 8.26 4.30 -6.22
C ALA A 27 8.17 5.78 -6.62
N ASP A 28 8.82 6.67 -5.86
CA ASP A 28 8.81 8.11 -6.12
C ASP A 28 9.60 8.48 -7.38
N ALA A 29 10.75 7.83 -7.59
CA ALA A 29 11.56 8.00 -8.80
C ALA A 29 10.78 7.58 -10.05
N PHE A 30 10.08 6.44 -10.00
CA PHE A 30 9.23 6.00 -11.11
C PHE A 30 8.07 6.97 -11.37
N ALA A 31 7.40 7.44 -10.32
CA ALA A 31 6.31 8.41 -10.45
C ALA A 31 6.82 9.71 -11.11
N SER A 32 7.96 10.22 -10.67
CA SER A 32 8.60 11.41 -11.26
C SER A 32 9.00 11.20 -12.72
N TRP A 33 9.60 10.05 -13.05
CA TRP A 33 9.93 9.70 -14.43
C TRP A 33 8.70 9.63 -15.33
N ALA A 34 7.58 9.13 -14.80
CA ALA A 34 6.30 9.05 -15.53
C ALA A 34 5.59 10.42 -15.67
N GLY A 35 6.16 11.51 -15.15
CA GLY A 35 5.51 12.82 -15.13
C GLY A 35 4.29 12.88 -14.22
N GLN A 36 4.29 12.06 -13.17
CA GLN A 36 3.22 11.92 -12.20
C GLN A 36 3.80 11.95 -10.77
N ARG A 37 2.98 11.68 -9.80
CA ARG A 37 3.38 11.61 -8.39
C ARG A 37 2.72 10.42 -7.67
N LEU A 38 3.19 10.13 -6.48
CA LEU A 38 2.45 9.27 -5.57
C LEU A 38 1.26 10.04 -4.98
N PRO A 39 0.12 9.38 -4.70
CA PRO A 39 -0.98 10.02 -3.99
C PRO A 39 -0.58 10.33 -2.55
N THR A 40 -1.22 11.30 -1.95
CA THR A 40 -1.24 11.44 -0.49
C THR A 40 -2.11 10.32 0.12
N GLU A 41 -1.91 10.02 1.40
CA GLU A 41 -2.76 9.06 2.09
C GLU A 41 -4.24 9.49 2.15
N PHE A 42 -4.48 10.80 2.14
CA PHE A 42 -5.84 11.36 2.15
C PHE A 42 -6.55 11.20 0.81
N GLU A 43 -5.86 11.45 -0.29
CA GLU A 43 -6.37 11.22 -1.65
C GLU A 43 -6.69 9.74 -1.85
N TRP A 44 -5.79 8.87 -1.42
CA TRP A 44 -6.00 7.43 -1.50
C TRP A 44 -7.24 6.99 -0.70
N GLU A 45 -7.37 7.46 0.55
CA GLU A 45 -8.50 7.14 1.43
C GLU A 45 -9.81 7.70 0.88
N ALA A 46 -9.81 8.91 0.33
CA ALA A 46 -11.00 9.52 -0.28
C ALA A 46 -11.51 8.68 -1.45
N ILE A 47 -10.60 8.19 -2.33
CA ILE A 47 -10.96 7.30 -3.43
C ILE A 47 -11.52 5.98 -2.91
N ALA A 48 -10.88 5.38 -1.89
CA ALA A 48 -11.31 4.10 -1.34
C ALA A 48 -12.69 4.18 -0.68
N ARG A 49 -13.00 5.28 -0.01
CA ARG A 49 -14.30 5.50 0.65
C ARG A 49 -15.40 5.89 -0.34
N GLY A 50 -15.07 6.53 -1.45
CA GLY A 50 -16.05 7.12 -2.35
C GLY A 50 -16.71 8.36 -1.77
N GLN A 51 -17.92 8.69 -2.25
CA GLN A 51 -18.66 9.86 -1.81
C GLN A 51 -19.32 9.61 -0.44
N GLU A 52 -19.35 10.67 0.38
CA GLU A 52 -19.99 10.63 1.69
C GLU A 52 -21.47 10.26 1.57
N GLY A 53 -21.94 9.34 2.41
CA GLY A 53 -23.32 8.85 2.41
C GLY A 53 -23.63 7.76 1.37
N GLN A 54 -22.65 7.34 0.57
CA GLN A 54 -22.78 6.21 -0.34
C GLN A 54 -22.03 4.97 0.21
N ALA A 55 -22.31 3.80 -0.37
CA ALA A 55 -21.49 2.61 -0.10
C ALA A 55 -20.02 2.91 -0.47
N PRO A 56 -19.04 2.29 0.24
CA PRO A 56 -17.63 2.44 -0.12
C PRO A 56 -17.41 2.16 -1.59
N ALA A 57 -16.62 3.00 -2.26
CA ALA A 57 -16.32 2.83 -3.68
C ALA A 57 -15.55 1.53 -3.97
N HIS A 58 -14.82 1.05 -2.96
CA HIS A 58 -14.05 -0.19 -3.01
C HIS A 58 -14.23 -0.97 -1.72
N ASP A 59 -14.59 -2.26 -1.85
CA ASP A 59 -14.72 -3.14 -0.70
C ASP A 59 -13.33 -3.57 -0.18
N PRO A 60 -13.01 -3.30 1.10
CA PRO A 60 -11.76 -3.75 1.70
C PRO A 60 -11.61 -5.28 1.76
N HIS A 61 -12.70 -6.03 1.61
CA HIS A 61 -12.70 -7.49 1.60
C HIS A 61 -12.52 -8.09 0.20
N GLU A 62 -12.57 -7.27 -0.85
CA GLU A 62 -12.26 -7.69 -2.21
C GLU A 62 -10.75 -7.74 -2.46
N GLY A 63 -10.38 -8.27 -3.62
CA GLY A 63 -9.00 -8.36 -4.05
C GLY A 63 -8.24 -9.56 -3.49
N ASN A 64 -7.00 -9.69 -3.92
CA ASN A 64 -6.12 -10.80 -3.57
C ASN A 64 -5.50 -10.57 -2.18
N GLN A 65 -6.12 -11.16 -1.18
CA GLN A 65 -5.68 -11.18 0.22
C GLN A 65 -5.45 -12.62 0.67
N LEU A 66 -4.84 -12.80 1.82
CA LEU A 66 -4.44 -14.12 2.32
C LEU A 66 -5.65 -14.94 2.82
N ASP A 67 -6.24 -15.72 1.90
CA ASP A 67 -7.09 -16.88 2.22
C ASP A 67 -6.30 -18.15 1.89
N GLU A 68 -5.63 -18.13 0.73
CA GLU A 68 -4.66 -19.11 0.28
C GLU A 68 -3.40 -18.39 -0.19
N ALA A 69 -2.26 -19.05 -0.09
CA ALA A 69 -1.00 -18.46 -0.53
C ALA A 69 -1.00 -18.25 -2.04
N ALA A 70 -1.14 -17.02 -2.48
CA ALA A 70 -1.12 -16.63 -3.89
C ALA A 70 -0.15 -15.46 -4.11
N PRO A 71 0.56 -15.42 -5.25
CA PRO A 71 1.35 -14.26 -5.61
C PRO A 71 0.44 -13.09 -5.99
N PRO A 72 0.97 -11.85 -6.03
CA PRO A 72 0.25 -10.73 -6.63
C PRO A 72 -0.19 -11.05 -8.05
N LEU A 73 -1.46 -10.80 -8.34
CA LEU A 73 -2.11 -11.14 -9.60
C LEU A 73 -2.22 -9.94 -10.52
N PRO A 74 -2.24 -10.13 -11.84
CA PRO A 74 -2.55 -9.06 -12.77
C PRO A 74 -4.00 -8.62 -12.58
N HIS A 75 -4.17 -7.36 -12.26
CA HIS A 75 -5.49 -6.73 -12.17
C HIS A 75 -5.58 -5.54 -13.12
N GLY A 76 -6.78 -5.22 -13.53
CA GLY A 76 -7.09 -3.91 -14.04
C GLY A 76 -6.83 -2.82 -12.98
N SER A 77 -6.98 -1.56 -13.33
CA SER A 77 -6.69 -0.39 -12.49
C SER A 77 -7.55 -0.27 -11.20
N SER A 78 -8.51 -1.16 -10.99
CA SER A 78 -9.51 -1.06 -9.93
C SER A 78 -9.10 -1.63 -8.57
N GLY A 79 -8.09 -2.50 -8.49
CA GLY A 79 -7.68 -3.14 -7.23
C GLY A 79 -7.00 -2.16 -6.27
N LEU A 80 -7.75 -1.57 -5.35
CA LEU A 80 -7.18 -0.75 -4.25
C LEU A 80 -6.74 -1.60 -3.07
N PHE A 81 -7.37 -2.73 -2.84
CA PHE A 81 -7.06 -3.64 -1.75
C PHE A 81 -6.50 -4.96 -2.28
N GLY A 82 -5.60 -5.56 -1.52
CA GLY A 82 -4.93 -6.81 -1.90
C GLY A 82 -3.69 -6.59 -2.78
N ASP A 83 -3.12 -7.67 -3.25
CA ASP A 83 -1.88 -7.78 -4.04
C ASP A 83 -0.65 -7.13 -3.40
N CYS A 84 -0.60 -5.82 -3.32
CA CYS A 84 0.51 -5.09 -2.71
C CYS A 84 0.06 -3.83 -1.96
N TRP A 85 0.73 -3.54 -0.86
CA TRP A 85 0.65 -2.26 -0.17
C TRP A 85 1.13 -1.14 -1.09
N GLN A 86 0.42 -0.03 -1.14
CA GLN A 86 0.72 1.08 -2.05
C GLN A 86 1.35 2.23 -1.27
N PHE A 87 2.59 2.59 -1.63
CA PHE A 87 3.24 3.77 -1.08
C PHE A 87 2.46 5.03 -1.40
N THR A 88 2.34 5.88 -0.40
CA THR A 88 1.86 7.26 -0.54
C THR A 88 3.01 8.23 -0.32
N ARG A 89 2.87 9.47 -0.79
CA ARG A 89 3.86 10.52 -0.49
C ARG A 89 3.77 11.08 0.91
N SER A 90 2.83 10.59 1.73
CA SER A 90 2.62 11.08 3.09
C SER A 90 3.62 10.48 4.05
N ALA A 91 4.31 11.33 4.81
CA ALA A 91 5.07 10.88 5.97
C ALA A 91 4.13 10.32 7.03
N TYR A 92 4.59 9.32 7.77
CA TYR A 92 3.85 8.78 8.89
C TYR A 92 3.92 9.73 10.08
N LEU A 93 2.96 10.64 10.16
CA LEU A 93 2.84 11.67 11.19
C LEU A 93 1.54 11.48 11.98
N PRO A 94 1.48 12.00 13.22
CA PRO A 94 0.24 12.00 13.99
C PRO A 94 -0.82 12.87 13.31
N TYR A 95 -2.07 12.44 13.36
CA TYR A 95 -3.19 13.29 12.98
C TYR A 95 -3.40 14.40 14.00
N PRO A 96 -4.03 15.52 13.61
CA PRO A 96 -4.38 16.58 14.55
C PRO A 96 -5.10 16.04 15.78
N ARG A 97 -4.69 16.46 16.97
CA ARG A 97 -5.21 16.00 18.28
C ARG A 97 -4.89 14.56 18.63
N PHE A 98 -3.96 13.91 17.94
CA PHE A 98 -3.48 12.59 18.34
C PHE A 98 -2.88 12.67 19.76
N GLN A 99 -3.33 11.78 20.62
CA GLN A 99 -2.74 11.53 21.93
C GLN A 99 -2.43 10.04 22.03
N PRO A 100 -1.18 9.65 22.36
CA PRO A 100 -0.87 8.25 22.61
C PRO A 100 -1.75 7.69 23.72
N ALA A 101 -2.27 6.47 23.55
CA ALA A 101 -2.90 5.76 24.63
C ALA A 101 -1.86 5.45 25.74
N GLU A 102 -2.29 5.31 26.97
CA GLU A 102 -1.41 4.88 28.04
C GLU A 102 -0.95 3.41 27.84
N GLY A 103 0.26 3.13 28.28
CA GLY A 103 0.83 1.78 28.24
C GLY A 103 1.38 1.38 26.86
N ALA A 104 1.64 0.09 26.70
CA ALA A 104 2.35 -0.49 25.55
C ALA A 104 1.67 -0.21 24.17
N VAL A 105 0.35 -0.06 24.16
CA VAL A 105 -0.39 0.26 22.93
C VAL A 105 -0.05 1.66 22.40
N GLY A 106 0.11 2.63 23.29
CA GLY A 106 0.50 3.99 22.91
C GLY A 106 1.94 4.11 22.45
N GLU A 107 2.83 3.31 23.00
CA GLU A 107 4.23 3.28 22.57
C GLU A 107 4.40 2.78 21.14
N TYR A 108 3.58 1.84 20.70
CA TYR A 108 3.73 1.23 19.39
C TYR A 108 3.64 2.24 18.24
N ASN A 109 2.63 3.09 18.25
CA ASN A 109 2.44 4.06 17.17
C ASN A 109 3.38 5.27 17.27
N GLY A 110 3.45 5.88 18.43
CA GLY A 110 4.17 7.14 18.63
C GLY A 110 5.64 7.08 18.26
N LYS A 111 6.35 6.05 18.67
CA LYS A 111 7.80 5.89 18.41
C LYS A 111 8.16 5.66 16.94
N PHE A 112 7.20 5.20 16.13
CA PHE A 112 7.42 4.96 14.71
C PHE A 112 7.08 6.15 13.82
N MET A 113 6.52 7.23 14.38
CA MET A 113 6.16 8.45 13.64
C MET A 113 7.39 9.33 13.37
N SER A 114 8.45 8.73 12.82
CA SER A 114 9.67 9.45 12.43
C SER A 114 10.35 8.73 11.27
N GLY A 115 10.53 9.44 10.16
CA GLY A 115 11.28 8.96 9.02
C GLY A 115 10.60 7.83 8.21
N GLN A 116 9.36 7.50 8.48
CA GLN A 116 8.60 6.48 7.76
C GLN A 116 7.54 7.10 6.85
N PHE A 117 7.14 6.35 5.82
CA PHE A 117 6.09 6.73 4.88
C PHE A 117 4.88 5.81 5.02
N VAL A 118 3.69 6.41 4.80
CA VAL A 118 2.43 5.67 4.87
C VAL A 118 2.22 4.84 3.62
N LEU A 119 1.78 3.59 3.84
CA LEU A 119 1.24 2.72 2.80
C LEU A 119 -0.24 2.45 3.07
N ARG A 120 -0.98 2.28 2.00
CA ARG A 120 -2.42 2.03 2.03
C ARG A 120 -2.78 0.75 1.26
N GLY A 121 -3.98 0.26 1.48
CA GLY A 121 -4.51 -0.95 0.86
C GLY A 121 -4.29 -2.20 1.70
N ALA A 122 -3.83 -3.22 1.05
CA ALA A 122 -3.49 -4.52 1.62
C ALA A 122 -2.53 -5.25 0.69
N SER A 123 -2.04 -6.40 1.06
CA SER A 123 -1.25 -7.26 0.18
C SER A 123 -1.82 -8.67 0.13
N CYS A 124 -1.32 -9.48 -0.80
CA CYS A 124 -1.62 -10.91 -0.86
C CYS A 124 -1.24 -11.69 0.42
N ALA A 125 -0.44 -11.08 1.30
CA ALA A 125 -0.07 -11.64 2.61
C ALA A 125 -0.88 -11.02 3.77
N THR A 126 -1.88 -10.20 3.50
CA THR A 126 -2.75 -9.61 4.51
C THR A 126 -3.98 -10.49 4.70
N ALA A 127 -4.24 -10.91 5.94
CA ALA A 127 -5.42 -11.71 6.25
C ALA A 127 -6.72 -10.97 5.87
N ARG A 128 -7.63 -11.68 5.22
CA ARG A 128 -8.94 -11.13 4.86
C ARG A 128 -9.69 -10.69 6.11
N GLY A 129 -10.38 -9.57 6.03
CA GLY A 129 -11.05 -8.95 7.17
C GLY A 129 -10.18 -8.01 8.01
N HIS A 130 -8.86 -7.95 7.75
CA HIS A 130 -7.97 -6.99 8.42
C HIS A 130 -7.98 -5.61 7.74
N SER A 131 -8.25 -5.56 6.45
CA SER A 131 -8.15 -4.36 5.63
C SER A 131 -9.30 -3.39 5.86
N ARG A 132 -9.03 -2.10 5.79
CA ARG A 132 -10.00 -1.01 5.78
C ARG A 132 -9.40 0.24 5.14
N ALA A 133 -10.22 1.12 4.59
CA ALA A 133 -9.76 2.33 3.91
C ALA A 133 -8.88 3.22 4.80
N SER A 134 -9.15 3.28 6.10
CA SER A 134 -8.39 4.08 7.05
C SER A 134 -7.12 3.42 7.60
N TYR A 135 -6.84 2.15 7.24
CA TYR A 135 -5.67 1.46 7.76
C TYR A 135 -4.39 2.13 7.25
N ARG A 136 -3.46 2.38 8.16
CA ARG A 136 -2.14 2.96 7.87
C ARG A 136 -1.07 1.92 8.15
N ASN A 137 -0.46 1.37 7.10
CA ASN A 137 0.80 0.66 7.21
C ASN A 137 1.95 1.65 7.02
N PHE A 138 3.15 1.36 7.50
CA PHE A 138 4.27 2.30 7.44
C PHE A 138 5.60 1.57 7.41
N PHE A 139 6.52 2.08 6.57
CA PHE A 139 7.89 1.56 6.45
C PHE A 139 8.89 2.70 6.28
N TYR A 140 10.15 2.41 6.65
CA TYR A 140 11.25 3.29 6.27
C TYR A 140 11.43 3.32 4.75
N PRO A 141 11.85 4.47 4.18
CA PRO A 141 11.83 4.67 2.73
C PRO A 141 12.76 3.74 1.94
N HIS A 142 13.75 3.13 2.57
CA HIS A 142 14.67 2.18 1.94
C HIS A 142 14.20 0.72 2.00
N GLN A 143 13.19 0.42 2.81
CA GLN A 143 12.70 -0.95 3.01
C GLN A 143 11.91 -1.44 1.80
N ARG A 144 12.17 -2.69 1.39
CA ARG A 144 11.57 -3.34 0.22
C ARG A 144 11.34 -4.85 0.42
N TRP A 145 11.26 -5.29 1.66
CA TRP A 145 11.10 -6.69 2.02
C TRP A 145 9.64 -7.18 1.97
N GLN A 146 8.69 -6.26 1.96
CA GLN A 146 7.26 -6.55 1.89
C GLN A 146 6.73 -6.49 0.45
N PHE A 147 5.48 -6.94 0.25
CA PHE A 147 4.73 -6.73 -0.98
C PHE A 147 4.32 -5.25 -1.09
N THR A 148 5.31 -4.40 -1.34
CA THR A 148 5.17 -2.96 -1.46
C THR A 148 5.22 -2.56 -2.91
N GLY A 149 4.22 -1.85 -3.37
CA GLY A 149 4.09 -1.33 -4.72
C GLY A 149 3.69 0.15 -4.71
N LEU A 150 3.15 0.62 -5.82
CA LEU A 150 2.72 2.01 -5.97
C LEU A 150 1.46 2.14 -6.81
N ARG A 151 0.81 3.28 -6.67
CA ARG A 151 -0.20 3.80 -7.57
C ARG A 151 0.15 5.23 -7.92
N LEU A 152 -0.06 5.61 -9.17
CA LEU A 152 0.22 6.96 -9.64
C LEU A 152 -0.99 7.88 -9.46
N ALA A 153 -0.71 9.14 -9.18
CA ALA A 153 -1.66 10.23 -9.15
C ALA A 153 -1.16 11.37 -10.04
N LYS A 154 -2.09 12.16 -10.57
CA LYS A 154 -1.79 13.33 -11.40
C LYS A 154 -2.66 14.49 -10.94
N ASP A 155 -2.07 15.66 -10.87
CA ASP A 155 -2.80 16.90 -10.64
C ASP A 155 -3.59 17.26 -11.92
N ILE A 156 -4.80 17.75 -11.74
CA ILE A 156 -5.73 18.13 -12.82
C ILE A 156 -5.55 19.60 -13.14
#